data_90eacbe7e1a1cc104e22bb279d9ca45c
#
_entry.id   90eacbe7e1a1cc104e22bb279d9ca45c
#
_cell.length_a   1.000
_cell.length_b   1.000
_cell.length_c   1.000
_cell.angle_alpha   90.00
_cell.angle_beta   90.00
_cell.angle_gamma   90.00
#
_symmetry.space_group_name_H-M   'P 1'
#
loop_
_entity.id
_entity.type
_entity.pdbx_description
1 polymer ?
#
loop_
_entity_poly.entity_id
_entity_poly.type
_entity_poly.pdbx_seq_one_letter_code
_entity_poly.pdbx_strand_id
1 'polypeptide(L)'
;MNHNTNIQLREPNSINVLLDDKIICYYDSLEFRNFAKIGSGGFSTVHVAYWKNTTKFAIKKFYENLSSMKEIINEVYNTKSLIKWEIQFKFAKEITGAILWLHDNKIIHGDLHPKNILIHQNTIKLSDFGCSRLRQQGKDSYLPTKPRGIIPYVDPKILNNVKGYDLNEKSDIYSLGVIFWELTSCSSPFNYETRNDNASIILKILDGEREKPIPNTNDKFVALYEECWRQEPDERPDVHKVNSELNKIIDSTDPKVNTSLANNFKNE
;
A
#
# COMPACT_ATOMS: atom_id res chain seq x y z
N MET A 1 23.78 41.67 29.59
CA MET A 1 23.40 40.28 29.65
C MET A 1 22.67 39.95 28.34
N ASN A 2 23.41 39.41 27.39
CA ASN A 2 22.88 39.09 26.06
C ASN A 2 22.44 37.64 26.09
N HIS A 3 21.12 37.41 26.00
CA HIS A 3 20.57 36.10 25.71
C HIS A 3 20.56 35.88 24.18
N ASN A 4 21.59 35.18 23.70
CA ASN A 4 21.57 34.56 22.38
C ASN A 4 20.66 33.34 22.43
N THR A 5 19.43 33.47 21.98
CA THR A 5 18.60 32.35 21.64
C THR A 5 19.03 31.83 20.25
N ASN A 6 19.85 30.78 20.26
CA ASN A 6 20.10 29.97 19.05
C ASN A 6 18.78 29.32 18.61
N ILE A 7 18.12 29.92 17.64
CA ILE A 7 17.06 29.27 16.89
C ILE A 7 17.79 28.31 15.94
N GLN A 8 17.92 27.04 16.34
CA GLN A 8 18.22 25.97 15.39
C GLN A 8 17.07 25.91 14.38
N LEU A 9 17.31 26.36 13.17
CA LEU A 9 16.46 26.10 12.03
C LEU A 9 16.39 24.57 11.87
N ARG A 10 15.28 23.97 12.30
CA ARG A 10 14.98 22.58 11.96
C ARG A 10 14.86 22.52 10.43
N GLU A 11 15.62 21.64 9.81
CA GLU A 11 15.41 21.30 8.42
C GLU A 11 13.92 20.96 8.21
N PRO A 12 13.27 21.45 7.15
CA PRO A 12 11.86 21.17 6.95
C PRO A 12 11.68 19.67 6.75
N ASN A 13 11.00 19.02 7.69
CA ASN A 13 10.54 17.66 7.50
C ASN A 13 9.73 17.60 6.20
N SER A 14 9.85 16.53 5.42
CA SER A 14 9.08 16.32 4.19
C SER A 14 7.57 16.54 4.38
N ILE A 15 7.05 16.27 5.58
CA ILE A 15 5.66 16.56 5.98
C ILE A 15 5.36 18.07 5.95
N ASN A 16 6.26 18.92 6.44
CA ASN A 16 6.02 20.38 6.44
C ASN A 16 5.92 20.93 5.03
N VAL A 17 6.74 20.43 4.09
CA VAL A 17 6.64 20.81 2.68
C VAL A 17 5.29 20.37 2.09
N LEU A 18 4.83 19.17 2.39
CA LEU A 18 3.51 18.66 1.94
C LEU A 18 2.35 19.51 2.49
N LEU A 19 2.49 20.05 3.71
CA LEU A 19 1.51 20.95 4.31
C LEU A 19 1.53 22.33 3.66
N ASP A 20 2.73 22.88 3.42
CA ASP A 20 2.92 24.21 2.80
C ASP A 20 2.39 24.22 1.36
N ASP A 21 2.60 23.14 0.60
CA ASP A 21 2.08 22.97 -0.76
C ASP A 21 0.58 22.61 -0.81
N LYS A 22 -0.09 22.50 0.35
CA LYS A 22 -1.49 22.06 0.49
C LYS A 22 -1.79 20.66 -0.07
N ILE A 23 -0.76 19.84 -0.24
CA ILE A 23 -0.90 18.45 -0.68
C ILE A 23 -1.48 17.60 0.46
N ILE A 24 -1.10 17.93 1.72
CA ILE A 24 -1.67 17.34 2.92
C ILE A 24 -2.41 18.42 3.70
N CYS A 25 -3.66 18.14 4.12
CA CYS A 25 -4.42 19.03 4.98
C CYS A 25 -4.05 18.76 6.45
N TYR A 26 -3.58 19.79 7.14
CA TYR A 26 -3.42 19.75 8.59
C TYR A 26 -4.74 20.05 9.28
N TYR A 27 -5.07 19.24 10.28
CA TYR A 27 -6.23 19.42 11.13
C TYR A 27 -5.78 19.51 12.59
N ASP A 28 -6.14 20.60 13.27
CA ASP A 28 -5.83 20.75 14.70
C ASP A 28 -6.53 19.66 15.51
N SER A 29 -5.75 18.91 16.29
CA SER A 29 -6.26 17.82 17.12
C SER A 29 -7.28 18.29 18.16
N LEU A 30 -7.23 19.55 18.59
CA LEU A 30 -8.15 20.16 19.54
C LEU A 30 -9.54 20.42 18.97
N GLU A 31 -9.68 20.45 17.66
CA GLU A 31 -10.97 20.65 16.99
C GLU A 31 -11.77 19.36 16.78
N PHE A 32 -11.15 18.21 17.06
CA PHE A 32 -11.84 16.92 16.98
C PHE A 32 -12.69 16.64 18.24
N ARG A 33 -13.90 16.16 18.04
CA ARG A 33 -14.86 15.81 19.10
C ARG A 33 -15.42 14.40 18.87
N ASN A 34 -16.09 13.87 19.91
CA ASN A 34 -16.83 12.61 19.83
C ASN A 34 -15.97 11.42 19.38
N PHE A 35 -14.81 11.25 20.01
CA PHE A 35 -13.93 10.12 19.74
C PHE A 35 -14.60 8.80 20.13
N ALA A 36 -14.91 7.96 19.15
CA ALA A 36 -15.36 6.60 19.36
C ALA A 36 -14.31 5.62 18.77
N LYS A 37 -13.78 4.73 19.61
CA LYS A 37 -12.88 3.69 19.17
C LYS A 37 -13.64 2.71 18.27
N ILE A 38 -13.14 2.48 17.06
CA ILE A 38 -13.71 1.56 16.07
C ILE A 38 -12.82 0.37 15.78
N GLY A 39 -11.55 0.44 16.19
CA GLY A 39 -10.59 -0.65 16.02
C GLY A 39 -9.36 -0.44 16.90
N SER A 40 -8.65 -1.51 17.18
CA SER A 40 -7.32 -1.47 17.78
C SER A 40 -6.43 -2.45 17.08
N GLY A 41 -5.25 -1.99 16.86
CA GLY A 41 -4.18 -2.78 16.31
C GLY A 41 -2.99 -2.79 17.23
N GLY A 42 -1.98 -3.49 16.82
CA GLY A 42 -0.81 -3.71 17.61
C GLY A 42 0.02 -2.49 17.90
N PHE A 43 -0.07 -1.50 17.07
CA PHE A 43 0.71 -0.28 17.23
C PHE A 43 -0.17 0.97 17.37
N SER A 44 -1.49 0.79 17.21
CA SER A 44 -2.39 1.93 17.12
C SER A 44 -3.83 1.56 17.46
N THR A 45 -4.63 2.56 17.81
CA THR A 45 -6.10 2.48 17.75
C THR A 45 -6.63 3.34 16.63
N VAL A 46 -7.72 2.88 16.02
CA VAL A 46 -8.48 3.71 15.09
C VAL A 46 -9.74 4.20 15.80
N HIS A 47 -9.93 5.49 15.72
CA HIS A 47 -11.10 6.16 16.27
C HIS A 47 -11.85 6.87 15.15
N VAL A 48 -13.17 6.87 15.24
CA VAL A 48 -13.97 7.88 14.54
C VAL A 48 -14.00 9.13 15.40
N ALA A 49 -13.81 10.27 14.78
CA ALA A 49 -14.02 11.56 15.40
C ALA A 49 -14.63 12.54 14.40
N TYR A 50 -15.25 13.60 14.91
CA TYR A 50 -15.86 14.63 14.09
C TYR A 50 -15.04 15.92 14.22
N TRP A 51 -14.56 16.44 13.10
CA TRP A 51 -13.92 17.74 13.02
C TRP A 51 -14.96 18.84 12.90
N LYS A 52 -14.90 19.82 13.79
CA LYS A 52 -15.90 20.90 13.90
C LYS A 52 -17.35 20.41 13.91
N ASN A 53 -17.59 19.21 14.45
CA ASN A 53 -18.90 18.55 14.55
C ASN A 53 -19.60 18.24 13.19
N THR A 54 -18.93 18.41 12.09
CA THR A 54 -19.52 18.23 10.74
C THR A 54 -18.87 17.11 9.93
N THR A 55 -17.54 17.07 9.89
CA THR A 55 -16.80 16.13 9.04
C THR A 55 -16.30 14.96 9.85
N LYS A 56 -16.66 13.74 9.42
CA LYS A 56 -16.28 12.49 10.06
C LYS A 56 -14.93 12.02 9.54
N PHE A 57 -14.00 11.75 10.45
CA PHE A 57 -12.67 11.24 10.16
C PHE A 57 -12.41 9.92 10.86
N ALA A 58 -11.60 9.07 10.25
CA ALA A 58 -10.92 7.96 10.90
C ALA A 58 -9.55 8.45 11.37
N ILE A 59 -9.32 8.46 12.67
CA ILE A 59 -8.07 8.93 13.28
C ILE A 59 -7.31 7.73 13.83
N LYS A 60 -6.13 7.47 13.29
CA LYS A 60 -5.21 6.45 13.80
C LYS A 60 -4.35 7.07 14.91
N LYS A 61 -4.51 6.57 16.13
CA LYS A 61 -3.67 6.92 17.28
C LYS A 61 -2.65 5.80 17.51
N PHE A 62 -1.38 6.13 17.49
CA PHE A 62 -0.30 5.18 17.78
C PHE A 62 -0.08 5.05 19.28
N TYR A 63 0.18 3.83 19.74
CA TYR A 63 0.58 3.55 21.12
C TYR A 63 2.10 3.38 21.22
N GLU A 64 2.63 3.66 22.38
CA GLU A 64 4.04 3.35 22.68
C GLU A 64 4.28 1.86 22.96
N ASN A 65 3.22 1.06 23.23
CA ASN A 65 3.31 -0.38 23.50
C ASN A 65 2.30 -1.21 22.69
N LEU A 66 2.78 -2.32 22.20
CA LEU A 66 2.32 -3.17 21.09
C LEU A 66 1.25 -4.23 21.36
N SER A 67 0.32 -4.44 20.46
CA SER A 67 -0.23 -5.72 19.96
C SER A 67 -1.26 -5.58 18.81
N SER A 68 -1.16 -6.43 17.85
CA SER A 68 -1.55 -6.62 16.45
C SER A 68 -2.86 -6.08 15.83
N MET A 69 -2.79 -5.56 14.58
CA MET A 69 -3.90 -5.19 13.68
C MET A 69 -4.23 -6.35 12.73
N LYS A 70 -5.08 -7.27 13.17
CA LYS A 70 -5.47 -8.45 12.39
C LYS A 70 -6.94 -8.44 11.95
N GLU A 71 -7.75 -7.48 12.39
CA GLU A 71 -9.20 -7.66 12.41
C GLU A 71 -9.94 -7.23 11.14
N ILE A 72 -9.53 -6.17 10.45
CA ILE A 72 -10.30 -5.70 9.27
C ILE A 72 -10.06 -6.60 8.05
N ILE A 73 -8.83 -7.08 7.87
CA ILE A 73 -8.54 -8.06 6.81
C ILE A 73 -9.10 -9.43 7.20
N ASN A 74 -8.96 -9.83 8.48
CA ASN A 74 -9.50 -11.12 8.96
C ASN A 74 -11.03 -11.19 8.98
N GLU A 75 -11.76 -10.09 9.13
CA GLU A 75 -13.22 -10.12 9.05
C GLU A 75 -13.70 -10.34 7.61
N VAL A 76 -12.93 -9.85 6.65
CA VAL A 76 -13.12 -10.15 5.22
C VAL A 76 -12.57 -11.56 4.87
N TYR A 77 -11.51 -12.03 5.55
CA TYR A 77 -10.87 -13.33 5.34
C TYR A 77 -11.49 -14.48 6.14
N ASN A 78 -12.10 -14.24 7.32
CA ASN A 78 -12.67 -15.29 8.16
C ASN A 78 -14.01 -15.83 7.64
N THR A 79 -14.70 -15.06 6.82
CA THR A 79 -15.71 -15.67 5.97
C THR A 79 -14.97 -16.27 4.77
N LYS A 80 -14.63 -17.55 4.80
CA LYS A 80 -14.10 -18.33 3.65
C LYS A 80 -15.01 -18.32 2.42
N SER A 81 -15.87 -17.35 2.28
CA SER A 81 -16.54 -17.00 1.06
C SER A 81 -15.55 -16.18 0.25
N LEU A 82 -15.01 -16.76 -0.79
CA LEU A 82 -14.17 -16.14 -1.81
C LEU A 82 -14.61 -14.69 -2.01
N ILE A 83 -13.73 -13.74 -1.71
CA ILE A 83 -13.98 -12.34 -2.10
C ILE A 83 -14.19 -12.39 -3.60
N LYS A 84 -15.37 -11.98 -4.06
CA LYS A 84 -15.69 -12.02 -5.49
C LYS A 84 -14.65 -11.23 -6.25
N TRP A 85 -14.26 -11.72 -7.40
CA TRP A 85 -13.27 -11.09 -8.28
C TRP A 85 -13.54 -9.58 -8.49
N GLU A 86 -14.80 -9.20 -8.65
CA GLU A 86 -15.19 -7.80 -8.84
C GLU A 86 -14.76 -6.90 -7.67
N ILE A 87 -14.79 -7.42 -6.43
CA ILE A 87 -14.38 -6.68 -5.24
C ILE A 87 -12.85 -6.61 -5.14
N GLN A 88 -12.16 -7.73 -5.39
CA GLN A 88 -10.70 -7.78 -5.43
C GLN A 88 -10.16 -6.79 -6.46
N PHE A 89 -10.75 -6.83 -7.64
CA PHE A 89 -10.36 -5.98 -8.75
C PHE A 89 -10.69 -4.51 -8.52
N LYS A 90 -11.84 -4.20 -7.91
CA LYS A 90 -12.18 -2.85 -7.46
C LYS A 90 -11.14 -2.31 -6.50
N PHE A 91 -10.73 -3.10 -5.50
CA PHE A 91 -9.71 -2.67 -4.54
C PHE A 91 -8.36 -2.46 -5.21
N ALA A 92 -7.95 -3.35 -6.11
CA ALA A 92 -6.71 -3.16 -6.89
C ALA A 92 -6.71 -1.82 -7.65
N LYS A 93 -7.82 -1.45 -8.28
CA LYS A 93 -7.97 -0.17 -8.97
C LYS A 93 -7.92 1.03 -8.03
N GLU A 94 -8.61 0.97 -6.91
CA GLU A 94 -8.65 2.06 -5.94
C GLU A 94 -7.28 2.29 -5.31
N ILE A 95 -6.55 1.21 -4.95
CA ILE A 95 -5.17 1.30 -4.45
C ILE A 95 -4.27 1.93 -5.51
N THR A 96 -4.34 1.44 -6.75
CA THR A 96 -3.56 1.99 -7.87
C THR A 96 -3.87 3.46 -8.11
N GLY A 97 -5.14 3.86 -8.07
CA GLY A 97 -5.54 5.25 -8.22
C GLY A 97 -4.99 6.17 -7.13
N ALA A 98 -4.95 5.67 -5.88
CA ALA A 98 -4.36 6.41 -4.77
C ALA A 98 -2.83 6.56 -4.92
N ILE A 99 -2.11 5.49 -5.34
CA ILE A 99 -0.67 5.54 -5.61
C ILE A 99 -0.36 6.41 -6.83
N LEU A 100 -1.20 6.37 -7.87
CA LEU A 100 -1.08 7.24 -9.04
C LEU A 100 -1.10 8.71 -8.62
N TRP A 101 -2.08 9.08 -7.78
CA TRP A 101 -2.16 10.44 -7.26
C TRP A 101 -0.90 10.83 -6.46
N LEU A 102 -0.38 9.95 -5.60
CA LEU A 102 0.85 10.20 -4.85
C LEU A 102 2.06 10.41 -5.78
N HIS A 103 2.27 9.51 -6.73
CA HIS A 103 3.42 9.58 -7.64
C HIS A 103 3.36 10.80 -8.57
N ASP A 104 2.16 11.21 -9.02
CA ASP A 104 1.98 12.44 -9.79
C ASP A 104 2.36 13.69 -8.99
N ASN A 105 2.11 13.65 -7.67
CA ASN A 105 2.52 14.70 -6.74
C ASN A 105 3.95 14.49 -6.19
N LYS A 106 4.74 13.59 -6.79
CA LYS A 106 6.13 13.31 -6.41
C LYS A 106 6.28 12.76 -4.99
N ILE A 107 5.24 12.12 -4.47
CA ILE A 107 5.21 11.50 -3.15
C ILE A 107 5.41 9.99 -3.31
N ILE A 108 6.34 9.44 -2.56
CA ILE A 108 6.56 8.00 -2.40
C ILE A 108 5.93 7.61 -1.08
N HIS A 109 5.08 6.58 -1.05
CA HIS A 109 4.48 6.10 0.18
C HIS A 109 5.52 5.44 1.11
N GLY A 110 6.28 4.50 0.58
CA GLY A 110 7.46 3.89 1.21
C GLY A 110 7.20 2.84 2.28
N ASP A 111 5.94 2.58 2.63
CA ASP A 111 5.52 1.52 3.56
C ASP A 111 4.16 0.97 3.17
N LEU A 112 4.03 0.56 1.90
CA LEU A 112 2.79 0.08 1.34
C LEU A 112 2.59 -1.40 1.68
N HIS A 113 1.55 -1.70 2.46
CA HIS A 113 1.15 -3.06 2.81
C HIS A 113 -0.31 -3.07 3.31
N PRO A 114 -1.00 -4.24 3.39
CA PRO A 114 -2.43 -4.31 3.70
C PRO A 114 -2.83 -3.65 5.03
N LYS A 115 -1.93 -3.58 6.02
CA LYS A 115 -2.23 -2.91 7.31
C LYS A 115 -2.30 -1.38 7.18
N ASN A 116 -1.73 -0.81 6.09
CA ASN A 116 -1.79 0.61 5.77
C ASN A 116 -2.88 0.94 4.74
N ILE A 117 -3.64 -0.07 4.32
CA ILE A 117 -4.79 0.07 3.43
C ILE A 117 -6.05 -0.14 4.27
N LEU A 118 -6.79 0.94 4.48
CA LEU A 118 -8.02 0.92 5.26
C LEU A 118 -9.21 0.81 4.32
N ILE A 119 -10.25 0.08 4.77
CA ILE A 119 -11.53 -0.02 4.04
C ILE A 119 -12.58 0.75 4.84
N HIS A 120 -13.17 1.74 4.20
CA HIS A 120 -14.28 2.52 4.76
C HIS A 120 -15.41 2.62 3.76
N GLN A 121 -16.62 2.16 4.13
CA GLN A 121 -17.80 2.15 3.25
C GLN A 121 -17.49 1.54 1.87
N ASN A 122 -16.83 0.39 1.88
CA ASN A 122 -16.40 -0.33 0.68
C ASN A 122 -15.46 0.47 -0.26
N THR A 123 -14.70 1.43 0.29
CA THR A 123 -13.72 2.26 -0.43
C THR A 123 -12.38 2.21 0.29
N ILE A 124 -11.30 2.18 -0.47
CA ILE A 124 -9.92 2.16 0.03
C ILE A 124 -9.49 3.55 0.49
N LYS A 125 -8.77 3.58 1.60
CA LYS A 125 -8.02 4.73 2.10
C LYS A 125 -6.61 4.32 2.46
N LEU A 126 -5.61 4.97 1.90
CA LEU A 126 -4.22 4.80 2.33
C LEU A 126 -3.99 5.50 3.67
N SER A 127 -3.12 4.94 4.48
CA SER A 127 -2.79 5.46 5.81
C SER A 127 -1.33 5.21 6.12
N ASP A 128 -0.82 5.90 7.15
CA ASP A 128 0.54 5.79 7.65
C ASP A 128 1.62 6.29 6.69
N PHE A 129 1.64 7.61 6.55
CA PHE A 129 2.64 8.33 5.76
C PHE A 129 3.95 8.58 6.54
N GLY A 130 4.20 7.83 7.63
CA GLY A 130 5.40 8.01 8.45
C GLY A 130 6.72 7.67 7.76
N CYS A 131 6.68 6.91 6.67
CA CYS A 131 7.83 6.59 5.83
C CYS A 131 7.82 7.35 4.49
N SER A 132 6.79 8.14 4.23
CA SER A 132 6.61 8.81 2.94
C SER A 132 7.67 9.90 2.71
N ARG A 133 8.04 10.07 1.44
CA ARG A 133 9.07 11.02 1.02
C ARG A 133 8.64 11.78 -0.22
N LEU A 134 9.08 13.04 -0.30
CA LEU A 134 9.06 13.78 -1.56
C LEU A 134 10.25 13.33 -2.42
N ARG A 135 10.00 13.12 -3.71
CA ARG A 135 11.07 12.90 -4.68
C ARG A 135 11.86 14.19 -4.85
N GLN A 136 13.02 14.29 -4.20
CA GLN A 136 13.96 15.40 -4.38
C GLN A 136 15.00 15.00 -5.43
N GLN A 137 15.23 15.89 -6.40
CA GLN A 137 16.37 15.78 -7.31
C GLN A 137 17.63 16.23 -6.56
N GLY A 138 18.58 15.31 -6.36
CA GLY A 138 19.99 15.66 -6.07
C GLY A 138 20.38 15.92 -4.62
N LYS A 139 19.63 15.49 -3.62
CA LYS A 139 20.10 15.51 -2.22
C LYS A 139 20.16 14.09 -1.66
N ASP A 140 21.29 13.76 -1.03
CA ASP A 140 21.47 12.55 -0.25
C ASP A 140 20.40 12.50 0.86
N SER A 141 19.38 11.69 0.66
CA SER A 141 18.38 11.47 1.68
C SER A 141 18.99 10.61 2.78
N TYR A 142 18.73 10.97 4.02
CA TYR A 142 19.12 10.22 5.21
C TYR A 142 18.59 8.80 5.06
N LEU A 143 19.48 7.83 4.79
CA LEU A 143 19.11 6.42 4.71
C LEU A 143 18.71 5.95 6.11
N PRO A 144 17.53 5.38 6.31
CA PRO A 144 17.28 4.64 7.52
C PRO A 144 18.25 3.47 7.57
N THR A 145 18.97 3.33 8.67
CA THR A 145 19.99 2.28 8.89
C THR A 145 19.43 0.87 8.91
N LYS A 146 18.10 0.71 8.80
CA LYS A 146 17.40 -0.57 8.69
C LYS A 146 16.21 -0.45 7.77
N PRO A 147 15.91 -1.48 6.94
CA PRO A 147 14.66 -1.57 6.20
C PRO A 147 13.47 -1.41 7.15
N ARG A 148 12.51 -0.54 6.79
CA ARG A 148 11.25 -0.39 7.52
C ARG A 148 10.15 -1.05 6.71
N GLY A 149 9.11 -1.52 7.40
CA GLY A 149 7.95 -2.14 6.79
C GLY A 149 7.86 -3.64 7.05
N ILE A 150 6.84 -4.26 6.48
CA ILE A 150 6.60 -5.70 6.57
C ILE A 150 7.36 -6.38 5.43
N ILE A 151 8.28 -7.30 5.78
CA ILE A 151 9.32 -7.86 4.89
C ILE A 151 8.81 -8.25 3.50
N PRO A 152 7.74 -9.04 3.31
CA PRO A 152 7.30 -9.45 1.97
C PRO A 152 6.99 -8.29 1.02
N TYR A 153 6.63 -7.11 1.55
CA TYR A 153 6.24 -5.94 0.76
C TYR A 153 7.40 -4.95 0.55
N VAL A 154 8.54 -5.18 1.18
CA VAL A 154 9.71 -4.32 1.05
C VAL A 154 10.48 -4.66 -0.22
N ASP A 155 10.79 -3.65 -1.02
CA ASP A 155 11.61 -3.76 -2.23
C ASP A 155 12.90 -4.56 -1.97
N PRO A 156 13.22 -5.60 -2.77
CA PRO A 156 14.42 -6.42 -2.60
C PRO A 156 15.72 -5.61 -2.59
N LYS A 157 15.81 -4.51 -3.35
CA LYS A 157 17.00 -3.64 -3.32
C LYS A 157 17.16 -2.91 -1.99
N ILE A 158 16.04 -2.55 -1.35
CA ILE A 158 16.03 -1.97 0.00
C ILE A 158 16.36 -3.04 1.04
N LEU A 159 15.79 -4.26 0.92
CA LEU A 159 16.12 -5.38 1.81
C LEU A 159 17.61 -5.75 1.77
N ASN A 160 18.21 -5.73 0.59
CA ASN A 160 19.63 -6.02 0.39
C ASN A 160 20.54 -4.83 0.73
N ASN A 161 20.00 -3.71 1.12
CA ASN A 161 20.75 -2.48 1.43
C ASN A 161 21.77 -2.12 0.31
N VAL A 162 21.33 -2.19 -0.95
CA VAL A 162 22.17 -1.91 -2.11
C VAL A 162 22.67 -0.48 -2.05
N LYS A 163 24.00 -0.32 -2.03
CA LYS A 163 24.63 1.00 -1.94
C LYS A 163 24.21 1.89 -3.13
N GLY A 164 23.71 3.08 -2.79
CA GLY A 164 23.24 4.06 -3.79
C GLY A 164 21.84 3.80 -4.32
N TYR A 165 21.10 2.82 -3.76
CA TYR A 165 19.69 2.62 -4.06
C TYR A 165 18.85 3.12 -2.91
N ASP A 166 18.00 4.09 -3.20
CA ASP A 166 17.09 4.70 -2.24
C ASP A 166 15.64 4.32 -2.57
N LEU A 167 14.80 4.44 -1.55
CA LEU A 167 13.36 4.30 -1.68
C LEU A 167 12.83 5.26 -2.75
N ASN A 168 12.08 4.72 -3.71
CA ASN A 168 11.56 5.45 -4.86
C ASN A 168 10.19 4.90 -5.28
N GLU A 169 9.60 5.47 -6.36
CA GLU A 169 8.30 5.05 -6.86
C GLU A 169 8.25 3.55 -7.23
N LYS A 170 9.37 3.00 -7.71
CA LYS A 170 9.45 1.56 -8.07
C LYS A 170 9.40 0.65 -6.84
N SER A 171 9.74 1.18 -5.66
CA SER A 171 9.57 0.45 -4.40
C SER A 171 8.08 0.30 -4.03
N ASP A 172 7.26 1.34 -4.23
CA ASP A 172 5.81 1.26 -4.06
C ASP A 172 5.18 0.29 -5.07
N ILE A 173 5.69 0.25 -6.32
CA ILE A 173 5.22 -0.69 -7.35
C ILE A 173 5.51 -2.13 -6.96
N TYR A 174 6.68 -2.42 -6.38
CA TYR A 174 6.96 -3.75 -5.84
C TYR A 174 5.93 -4.17 -4.79
N SER A 175 5.70 -3.30 -3.80
CA SER A 175 4.70 -3.53 -2.75
C SER A 175 3.31 -3.76 -3.33
N LEU A 176 2.93 -2.98 -4.36
CA LEU A 176 1.66 -3.09 -5.06
C LEU A 176 1.50 -4.47 -5.72
N GLY A 177 2.56 -5.01 -6.35
CA GLY A 177 2.56 -6.36 -6.92
C GLY A 177 2.26 -7.44 -5.88
N VAL A 178 2.88 -7.36 -4.71
CA VAL A 178 2.64 -8.31 -3.60
C VAL A 178 1.20 -8.18 -3.08
N ILE A 179 0.68 -6.95 -2.96
CA ILE A 179 -0.70 -6.70 -2.53
C ILE A 179 -1.70 -7.28 -3.53
N PHE A 180 -1.46 -7.17 -4.83
CA PHE A 180 -2.33 -7.73 -5.86
C PHE A 180 -2.42 -9.25 -5.78
N TRP A 181 -1.27 -9.92 -5.56
CA TRP A 181 -1.28 -11.35 -5.29
C TRP A 181 -2.08 -11.69 -4.03
N GLU A 182 -1.88 -10.95 -2.93
CA GLU A 182 -2.60 -11.18 -1.67
C GLU A 182 -4.10 -10.96 -1.81
N LEU A 183 -4.55 -9.99 -2.62
CA LEU A 183 -5.97 -9.79 -2.92
C LEU A 183 -6.60 -11.03 -3.56
N THR A 184 -5.86 -11.79 -4.38
CA THR A 184 -6.36 -12.99 -5.05
C THR A 184 -6.20 -14.25 -4.22
N SER A 185 -5.11 -14.36 -3.45
CA SER A 185 -4.82 -15.53 -2.63
C SER A 185 -5.61 -15.57 -1.33
N CYS A 186 -6.02 -14.41 -0.84
CA CYS A 186 -6.55 -14.27 0.50
C CYS A 186 -5.62 -14.89 1.57
N SER A 187 -4.32 -14.85 1.34
CA SER A 187 -3.29 -15.46 2.18
C SER A 187 -2.10 -14.53 2.36
N SER A 188 -1.49 -14.58 3.51
CA SER A 188 -0.29 -13.80 3.83
C SER A 188 0.89 -14.30 3.01
N PRO A 189 1.63 -13.44 2.28
CA PRO A 189 2.76 -13.86 1.45
C PRO A 189 3.85 -14.50 2.31
N PHE A 190 4.45 -15.59 1.82
CA PHE A 190 5.43 -16.43 2.53
C PHE A 190 4.96 -16.94 3.90
N ASN A 191 3.66 -16.87 4.19
CA ASN A 191 3.08 -17.15 5.51
C ASN A 191 3.77 -16.35 6.63
N TYR A 192 4.20 -15.11 6.34
CA TYR A 192 5.01 -14.28 7.26
C TYR A 192 4.34 -14.06 8.61
N GLU A 193 3.01 -14.10 8.69
CA GLU A 193 2.26 -13.89 9.92
C GLU A 193 2.34 -15.08 10.89
N THR A 194 2.58 -16.26 10.39
CA THR A 194 2.67 -17.49 11.18
C THR A 194 4.10 -18.00 11.34
N ARG A 195 5.01 -17.59 10.45
CA ARG A 195 6.43 -17.91 10.51
C ARG A 195 7.19 -16.83 11.25
N ASN A 196 7.83 -17.17 12.36
CA ASN A 196 8.77 -16.30 13.07
C ASN A 196 10.18 -16.36 12.45
N ASP A 197 10.28 -16.48 11.13
CA ASP A 197 11.55 -16.65 10.40
C ASP A 197 11.72 -15.60 9.30
N ASN A 198 11.88 -14.38 9.74
CA ASN A 198 12.09 -13.24 8.83
C ASN A 198 13.37 -13.39 7.99
N ALA A 199 14.41 -14.01 8.53
CA ALA A 199 15.68 -14.19 7.83
C ALA A 199 15.53 -15.11 6.60
N SER A 200 14.81 -16.22 6.74
CA SER A 200 14.53 -17.13 5.62
C SER A 200 13.67 -16.45 4.55
N ILE A 201 12.66 -15.65 4.96
CA ILE A 201 11.84 -14.90 3.99
C ILE A 201 12.68 -13.89 3.21
N ILE A 202 13.56 -13.15 3.89
CA ILE A 202 14.47 -12.20 3.23
C ILE A 202 15.32 -12.93 2.19
N LEU A 203 15.97 -14.05 2.55
CA LEU A 203 16.81 -14.81 1.63
C LEU A 203 16.03 -15.26 0.40
N LYS A 204 14.83 -15.81 0.57
CA LYS A 204 13.95 -16.21 -0.53
C LYS A 204 13.65 -15.05 -1.49
N ILE A 205 13.25 -13.89 -0.94
CA ILE A 205 12.97 -12.71 -1.75
C ILE A 205 14.21 -12.24 -2.51
N LEU A 206 15.38 -12.26 -1.87
CA LEU A 206 16.65 -11.87 -2.50
C LEU A 206 17.09 -12.85 -3.59
N ASP A 207 16.79 -14.14 -3.43
CA ASP A 207 17.02 -15.19 -4.45
C ASP A 207 16.00 -15.14 -5.59
N GLY A 208 15.06 -14.18 -5.54
CA GLY A 208 14.05 -14.00 -6.57
C GLY A 208 12.80 -14.88 -6.43
N GLU A 209 12.66 -15.64 -5.32
CA GLU A 209 11.42 -16.40 -5.07
C GLU A 209 10.23 -15.45 -4.95
N ARG A 210 9.10 -15.87 -5.50
CA ARG A 210 7.80 -15.18 -5.40
C ARG A 210 6.71 -16.21 -5.14
N GLU A 211 5.58 -15.74 -4.68
CA GLU A 211 4.40 -16.58 -4.50
C GLU A 211 3.85 -17.06 -5.85
N LYS A 212 3.27 -18.25 -5.86
CA LYS A 212 2.66 -18.81 -7.07
C LYS A 212 1.29 -18.19 -7.31
N PRO A 213 0.92 -17.93 -8.59
CA PRO A 213 -0.41 -17.51 -8.94
C PRO A 213 -1.48 -18.46 -8.42
N ILE A 214 -2.59 -17.92 -7.98
CA ILE A 214 -3.75 -18.72 -7.55
C ILE A 214 -4.49 -19.23 -8.80
N PRO A 215 -4.82 -20.53 -8.85
CA PRO A 215 -5.56 -21.09 -9.98
C PRO A 215 -6.85 -20.31 -10.28
N ASN A 216 -7.14 -20.14 -11.56
CA ASN A 216 -8.31 -19.39 -12.08
C ASN A 216 -8.28 -17.87 -11.79
N THR A 217 -7.16 -17.30 -11.36
CA THR A 217 -6.97 -15.85 -11.38
C THR A 217 -6.86 -15.39 -12.85
N ASN A 218 -7.40 -14.21 -13.16
CA ASN A 218 -7.32 -13.65 -14.51
C ASN A 218 -5.85 -13.52 -14.96
N ASP A 219 -5.51 -14.12 -16.12
CA ASP A 219 -4.12 -14.21 -16.61
C ASP A 219 -3.47 -12.84 -16.82
N LYS A 220 -4.23 -11.83 -17.28
CA LYS A 220 -3.72 -10.47 -17.44
C LYS A 220 -3.40 -9.81 -16.11
N PHE A 221 -4.19 -10.11 -15.07
CA PHE A 221 -3.94 -9.60 -13.73
C PHE A 221 -2.73 -10.30 -13.11
N VAL A 222 -2.56 -11.62 -13.35
CA VAL A 222 -1.36 -12.37 -12.96
C VAL A 222 -0.12 -11.74 -13.60
N ALA A 223 -0.11 -11.59 -14.92
CA ALA A 223 1.01 -10.99 -15.64
C ALA A 223 1.35 -9.59 -15.11
N LEU A 224 0.34 -8.79 -14.76
CA LEU A 224 0.54 -7.45 -14.25
C LEU A 224 1.25 -7.44 -12.89
N TYR A 225 0.79 -8.25 -11.92
CA TYR A 225 1.47 -8.25 -10.63
C TYR A 225 2.86 -8.92 -10.68
N GLU A 226 3.07 -9.87 -11.59
CA GLU A 226 4.37 -10.45 -11.85
C GLU A 226 5.35 -9.43 -12.44
N GLU A 227 4.90 -8.52 -13.29
CA GLU A 227 5.72 -7.37 -13.71
C GLU A 227 6.02 -6.41 -12.55
N CYS A 228 5.05 -6.13 -11.68
CA CYS A 228 5.21 -5.19 -10.58
C CYS A 228 6.26 -5.65 -9.56
N TRP A 229 6.34 -6.92 -9.22
CA TRP A 229 7.26 -7.43 -8.20
C TRP A 229 8.58 -8.00 -8.72
N ARG A 230 9.01 -7.62 -9.94
CA ARG A 230 10.30 -7.99 -10.48
C ARG A 230 11.45 -7.58 -9.57
N GLN A 231 12.55 -8.35 -9.63
CA GLN A 231 13.72 -8.11 -8.80
C GLN A 231 14.36 -6.75 -9.09
N GLU A 232 14.53 -6.44 -10.39
CA GLU A 232 15.14 -5.20 -10.83
C GLU A 232 14.08 -4.08 -10.95
N PRO A 233 14.27 -2.93 -10.28
CA PRO A 233 13.32 -1.83 -10.29
C PRO A 233 13.00 -1.29 -11.69
N ASP A 234 14.01 -1.22 -12.56
CA ASP A 234 13.85 -0.69 -13.92
C ASP A 234 12.98 -1.59 -14.81
N GLU A 235 12.84 -2.87 -14.47
CA GLU A 235 11.96 -3.80 -15.16
C GLU A 235 10.51 -3.70 -14.72
N ARG A 236 10.25 -3.02 -13.60
CA ARG A 236 8.89 -2.83 -13.09
C ARG A 236 8.19 -1.72 -13.87
N PRO A 237 6.88 -1.84 -14.13
CA PRO A 237 6.12 -0.75 -14.73
C PRO A 237 6.14 0.51 -13.84
N ASP A 238 5.80 1.66 -14.39
CA ASP A 238 5.35 2.79 -13.60
C ASP A 238 3.86 2.65 -13.24
N VAL A 239 3.38 3.49 -12.36
CA VAL A 239 1.98 3.42 -11.90
C VAL A 239 0.97 3.74 -13.01
N HIS A 240 1.35 4.58 -13.99
CA HIS A 240 0.50 4.90 -15.13
C HIS A 240 0.28 3.67 -16.02
N LYS A 241 1.35 2.90 -16.27
CA LYS A 241 1.25 1.62 -16.99
C LYS A 241 0.39 0.63 -16.20
N VAL A 242 0.59 0.50 -14.87
CA VAL A 242 -0.25 -0.37 -14.02
C VAL A 242 -1.73 0.01 -14.14
N ASN A 243 -2.05 1.30 -14.02
CA ASN A 243 -3.42 1.79 -14.13
C ASN A 243 -4.02 1.52 -15.53
N SER A 244 -3.23 1.72 -16.58
CA SER A 244 -3.64 1.43 -17.96
C SER A 244 -3.94 -0.04 -18.17
N GLU A 245 -3.09 -0.95 -17.68
CA GLU A 245 -3.30 -2.40 -17.82
C GLU A 245 -4.54 -2.87 -17.03
N LEU A 246 -4.77 -2.35 -15.82
CA LEU A 246 -5.99 -2.62 -15.06
C LEU A 246 -7.25 -2.19 -15.84
N ASN A 247 -7.22 -1.04 -16.52
CA ASN A 247 -8.36 -0.60 -17.32
C ASN A 247 -8.64 -1.53 -18.51
N LYS A 248 -7.62 -2.09 -19.15
CA LYS A 248 -7.78 -3.07 -20.24
C LYS A 248 -8.37 -4.40 -19.78
N ILE A 249 -8.17 -4.79 -18.51
CA ILE A 249 -8.77 -6.01 -17.94
C ILE A 249 -10.29 -5.87 -17.85
N ILE A 250 -10.82 -4.68 -17.51
CA ILE A 250 -12.28 -4.44 -17.45
C ILE A 250 -12.95 -4.66 -18.81
N ASP A 251 -12.36 -4.09 -19.87
CA ASP A 251 -12.94 -4.16 -21.20
C ASP A 251 -13.06 -5.60 -21.71
N SER A 252 -12.27 -6.53 -21.14
CA SER A 252 -12.31 -7.96 -21.48
C SER A 252 -13.33 -8.79 -20.68
N THR A 253 -13.88 -8.21 -19.58
CA THR A 253 -14.87 -8.89 -18.70
C THR A 253 -16.30 -8.41 -18.93
N ASP A 254 -16.56 -7.53 -19.92
CA ASP A 254 -17.89 -7.05 -20.24
C ASP A 254 -18.75 -8.23 -20.76
N PRO A 255 -19.91 -8.57 -20.13
CA PRO A 255 -20.73 -9.73 -20.50
C PRO A 255 -21.26 -9.71 -21.93
N LYS A 256 -21.16 -8.56 -22.61
CA LYS A 256 -21.56 -8.47 -24.05
C LYS A 256 -20.63 -9.24 -25.00
N VAL A 257 -19.40 -9.58 -24.60
CA VAL A 257 -18.46 -10.35 -25.42
C VAL A 257 -18.68 -11.87 -25.26
N ASN A 258 -19.20 -12.31 -24.10
CA ASN A 258 -19.43 -13.74 -23.84
C ASN A 258 -20.72 -14.31 -24.52
N THR A 259 -21.61 -13.46 -25.03
CA THR A 259 -22.78 -13.91 -25.77
C THR A 259 -22.44 -14.42 -27.18
N SER A 260 -21.30 -14.05 -27.73
CA SER A 260 -20.89 -14.56 -29.06
C SER A 260 -20.26 -15.97 -29.00
N LEU A 261 -19.69 -16.37 -27.86
CA LEU A 261 -19.09 -17.70 -27.67
C LEU A 261 -20.13 -18.75 -27.24
N ALA A 262 -21.18 -18.35 -26.51
CA ALA A 262 -22.24 -19.26 -26.08
C ALA A 262 -23.18 -19.71 -27.21
N ASN A 263 -23.24 -18.99 -28.32
CA ASN A 263 -24.06 -19.33 -29.46
C ASN A 263 -23.39 -20.33 -30.43
N ASN A 264 -22.09 -20.60 -30.30
CA ASN A 264 -21.38 -21.57 -31.14
C ASN A 264 -21.39 -23.01 -30.59
N PHE A 265 -21.90 -23.25 -29.39
CA PHE A 265 -22.02 -24.58 -28.78
C PHE A 265 -23.45 -25.16 -28.80
N LYS A 266 -24.39 -24.56 -29.52
CA LYS A 266 -25.75 -25.06 -29.65
C LYS A 266 -26.10 -25.63 -31.03
N ASN A 267 -25.12 -25.78 -31.91
CA ASN A 267 -25.31 -26.38 -33.25
C ASN A 267 -24.27 -27.47 -33.52
N GLU A 268 -24.19 -28.48 -32.64
CA GLU A 268 -23.71 -29.83 -32.96
C GLU A 268 -24.56 -30.86 -32.23
#